data_05767faba188ff92baed1329b6ec6f5b
#
_entry.id   05767faba188ff92baed1329b6ec6f5b
#
_cell.length_a   1.000
_cell.length_b   1.000
_cell.length_c   1.000
_cell.angle_alpha   90.00
_cell.angle_beta   90.00
_cell.angle_gamma   90.00
#
_symmetry.space_group_name_H-M   'P 1'
#
loop_
_entity.id
_entity.type
_entity.pdbx_description
1 polymer ?
#
loop_
_entity_poly.entity_id
_entity_poly.type
_entity_poly.pdbx_seq_one_letter_code
_entity_poly.pdbx_strand_id
1 'polypeptide(L)'
;MKIAVDVMGTDYGPKELVLGAVNAVKEYGCETVLVGDEKIIRELLVKYGADKNPKITIHHASEVIAMDEHPAIAVKSKKDASIVVAAGLLRNNECDALVSSGSTGAAVASALFCVGRIRGVERPAIATPIPSLKGTTVVLDSGAKVDAKPEHMVQSAIMGTVYAEKILKISQPKVGLLNIGEEETKGNEQALATYPLLKDTRTINFIGNVEGRDINKGMVDVVVCDGFVGNVVLKFGEGLAKAIMTLIKEAIMNGGILAKLGGLLIKPALKGLKKRLDPAEYGGALLLGIRAPFIICHGSSKAKAITNAIHVAMDFAEQDVVSIIKDKIAESKEMRN
;
A
#
# COMPACT_ATOMS: atom_id res chain seq x y z
N MET A 1 13.19 9.13 13.29
CA MET A 1 13.05 8.31 12.09
C MET A 1 13.28 9.12 10.84
N LYS A 2 13.96 8.53 9.87
CA LYS A 2 14.36 9.17 8.62
C LYS A 2 13.74 8.42 7.44
N ILE A 3 12.87 9.08 6.67
CA ILE A 3 12.08 8.47 5.60
C ILE A 3 12.57 8.96 4.25
N ALA A 4 12.95 8.05 3.37
CA ALA A 4 13.22 8.37 1.96
C ALA A 4 11.90 8.58 1.21
N VAL A 5 11.82 9.64 0.43
CA VAL A 5 10.66 9.92 -0.44
C VAL A 5 11.16 10.06 -1.88
N ASP A 6 10.81 9.10 -2.71
CA ASP A 6 11.01 9.19 -4.15
C ASP A 6 10.03 10.20 -4.73
N VAL A 7 10.50 11.40 -5.08
CA VAL A 7 9.63 12.51 -5.48
C VAL A 7 9.41 12.62 -6.98
N MET A 8 9.94 11.69 -7.76
CA MET A 8 9.82 11.70 -9.22
C MET A 8 8.85 10.62 -9.73
N GLY A 9 8.55 10.62 -11.03
CA GLY A 9 7.77 9.56 -11.69
C GLY A 9 6.27 9.53 -11.41
N THR A 10 5.68 10.65 -10.95
CA THR A 10 4.26 10.75 -10.59
C THR A 10 3.46 11.51 -11.64
N ASP A 11 2.12 11.31 -11.66
CA ASP A 11 1.21 11.97 -12.62
C ASP A 11 1.21 13.50 -12.52
N TYR A 12 1.42 14.05 -11.32
CA TYR A 12 1.39 15.49 -11.03
C TYR A 12 2.78 16.12 -10.85
N GLY A 13 3.84 15.34 -11.08
CA GLY A 13 5.20 15.75 -10.83
C GLY A 13 5.53 15.88 -9.33
N PRO A 14 6.74 16.36 -8.99
CA PRO A 14 7.27 16.30 -7.63
C PRO A 14 6.58 17.20 -6.61
N LYS A 15 5.78 18.18 -7.05
CA LYS A 15 5.18 19.20 -6.16
C LYS A 15 4.34 18.63 -5.03
N GLU A 16 3.54 17.61 -5.31
CA GLU A 16 2.65 16.98 -4.31
C GLU A 16 3.45 16.15 -3.30
N LEU A 17 4.51 15.48 -3.76
CA LEU A 17 5.35 14.65 -2.91
C LEU A 17 6.22 15.50 -1.98
N VAL A 18 6.83 16.56 -2.51
CA VAL A 18 7.60 17.51 -1.69
C VAL A 18 6.69 18.18 -0.65
N LEU A 19 5.48 18.63 -1.05
CA LEU A 19 4.52 19.23 -0.11
C LEU A 19 4.08 18.21 0.96
N GLY A 20 3.81 16.96 0.57
CA GLY A 20 3.44 15.90 1.50
C GLY A 20 4.55 15.60 2.52
N ALA A 21 5.80 15.54 2.07
CA ALA A 21 6.96 15.37 2.96
C ALA A 21 7.14 16.56 3.92
N VAL A 22 7.00 17.79 3.42
CA VAL A 22 7.05 19.00 4.27
C VAL A 22 5.95 18.96 5.34
N ASN A 23 4.74 18.56 4.99
CA ASN A 23 3.64 18.42 5.93
C ASN A 23 3.91 17.32 6.97
N ALA A 24 4.43 16.17 6.55
CA ALA A 24 4.78 15.07 7.46
C ALA A 24 5.85 15.50 8.49
N VAL A 25 6.88 16.22 8.06
CA VAL A 25 7.91 16.76 8.96
C VAL A 25 7.29 17.72 9.99
N LYS A 26 6.35 18.56 9.57
CA LYS A 26 5.64 19.51 10.47
C LYS A 26 4.71 18.79 11.45
N GLU A 27 4.00 17.75 10.99
CA GLU A 27 2.94 17.08 11.76
C GLU A 27 3.51 16.01 12.69
N TYR A 28 4.46 15.20 12.20
CA TYR A 28 4.99 14.04 12.93
C TYR A 28 6.42 14.23 13.44
N GLY A 29 7.11 15.30 13.05
CA GLY A 29 8.46 15.59 13.52
C GLY A 29 9.55 14.67 12.98
N CYS A 30 9.25 13.84 11.98
CA CYS A 30 10.21 12.94 11.33
C CYS A 30 11.27 13.70 10.52
N GLU A 31 12.30 12.99 10.08
CA GLU A 31 13.25 13.46 9.07
C GLU A 31 12.87 12.88 7.71
N THR A 32 13.08 13.64 6.63
CA THR A 32 12.84 13.17 5.27
C THR A 32 14.05 13.40 4.37
N VAL A 33 14.31 12.42 3.49
CA VAL A 33 15.27 12.54 2.39
C VAL A 33 14.48 12.56 1.10
N LEU A 34 14.43 13.70 0.43
CA LEU A 34 13.76 13.86 -0.86
C LEU A 34 14.73 13.43 -1.98
N VAL A 35 14.35 12.39 -2.72
CA VAL A 35 15.21 11.80 -3.76
C VAL A 35 14.68 12.17 -5.14
N GLY A 36 15.51 12.86 -5.95
CA GLY A 36 15.16 13.30 -7.30
C GLY A 36 16.01 14.48 -7.78
N ASP A 37 15.50 15.23 -8.76
CA ASP A 37 16.21 16.40 -9.29
C ASP A 37 16.35 17.49 -8.22
N GLU A 38 17.58 17.71 -7.78
CA GLU A 38 17.89 18.64 -6.68
C GLU A 38 17.41 20.07 -6.97
N LYS A 39 17.55 20.55 -8.21
CA LYS A 39 17.15 21.90 -8.57
C LYS A 39 15.62 22.09 -8.40
N ILE A 40 14.86 21.15 -8.94
CA ILE A 40 13.39 21.16 -8.84
C ILE A 40 12.97 21.08 -7.37
N ILE A 41 13.60 20.18 -6.60
CA ILE A 41 13.27 20.01 -5.16
C ILE A 41 13.56 21.29 -4.38
N ARG A 42 14.72 21.92 -4.60
CA ARG A 42 15.08 23.19 -3.93
C ARG A 42 14.08 24.31 -4.23
N GLU A 43 13.70 24.48 -5.49
CA GLU A 43 12.69 25.48 -5.89
C GLU A 43 11.34 25.25 -5.16
N LEU A 44 10.91 23.98 -5.04
CA LEU A 44 9.68 23.62 -4.32
C LEU A 44 9.81 23.85 -2.81
N LEU A 45 10.95 23.52 -2.19
CA LEU A 45 11.18 23.76 -0.77
C LEU A 45 11.13 25.27 -0.43
N VAL A 46 11.73 26.11 -1.27
CA VAL A 46 11.64 27.58 -1.14
C VAL A 46 10.16 28.00 -1.24
N LYS A 47 9.44 27.53 -2.24
CA LYS A 47 8.01 27.82 -2.43
C LYS A 47 7.15 27.46 -1.21
N TYR A 48 7.50 26.37 -0.51
CA TYR A 48 6.76 25.90 0.67
C TYR A 48 7.34 26.41 1.99
N GLY A 49 8.37 27.29 1.96
CA GLY A 49 9.01 27.87 3.13
C GLY A 49 9.71 26.81 4.01
N ALA A 50 10.29 25.80 3.38
CA ALA A 50 10.93 24.65 4.05
C ALA A 50 12.40 24.45 3.67
N ASP A 51 12.99 25.37 2.90
CA ASP A 51 14.37 25.33 2.38
C ASP A 51 15.45 25.35 3.48
N LYS A 52 15.13 25.88 4.66
CA LYS A 52 16.03 25.94 5.83
C LYS A 52 15.69 24.93 6.91
N ASN A 53 14.77 23.98 6.66
CA ASN A 53 14.40 23.00 7.67
C ASN A 53 15.47 21.90 7.76
N PRO A 54 16.18 21.76 8.91
CA PRO A 54 17.27 20.79 9.05
C PRO A 54 16.81 19.33 8.99
N LYS A 55 15.52 19.05 9.13
CA LYS A 55 14.93 17.72 9.05
C LYS A 55 14.61 17.28 7.62
N ILE A 56 14.81 18.16 6.62
CA ILE A 56 14.57 17.85 5.22
C ILE A 56 15.91 17.93 4.49
N THR A 57 16.35 16.80 3.96
CA THR A 57 17.57 16.69 3.16
C THR A 57 17.22 16.30 1.73
N ILE A 58 18.11 16.60 0.80
CA ILE A 58 17.95 16.24 -0.62
C ILE A 58 19.06 15.26 -1.00
N HIS A 59 18.68 14.21 -1.69
CA HIS A 59 19.60 13.30 -2.37
C HIS A 59 19.34 13.38 -3.88
N HIS A 60 20.32 13.89 -4.64
CA HIS A 60 20.16 14.07 -6.07
C HIS A 60 20.04 12.73 -6.78
N ALA A 61 19.15 12.67 -7.77
CA ALA A 61 19.01 11.59 -8.72
C ALA A 61 18.56 12.19 -10.07
N SER A 62 19.29 11.88 -11.12
CA SER A 62 19.11 12.54 -12.43
C SER A 62 18.14 11.82 -13.36
N GLU A 63 17.82 10.54 -13.08
CA GLU A 63 16.99 9.72 -13.94
C GLU A 63 15.63 9.40 -13.30
N VAL A 64 14.66 9.10 -14.16
CA VAL A 64 13.31 8.67 -13.77
C VAL A 64 12.93 7.42 -14.55
N ILE A 65 12.30 6.45 -13.92
CA ILE A 65 11.66 5.32 -14.60
C ILE A 65 10.22 5.71 -14.90
N ALA A 66 9.87 5.76 -16.18
CA ALA A 66 8.53 6.09 -16.65
C ALA A 66 7.54 4.94 -16.44
N MET A 67 6.23 5.25 -16.50
CA MET A 67 5.17 4.27 -16.24
C MET A 67 5.07 3.16 -17.30
N ASP A 68 5.52 3.44 -18.52
CA ASP A 68 5.49 2.54 -19.69
C ASP A 68 6.78 1.73 -19.87
N GLU A 69 7.82 1.97 -19.07
CA GLU A 69 9.06 1.23 -19.14
C GLU A 69 8.94 -0.16 -18.50
N HIS A 70 9.66 -1.15 -19.07
CA HIS A 70 9.72 -2.48 -18.48
C HIS A 70 10.45 -2.45 -17.12
N PRO A 71 9.78 -2.69 -15.98
CA PRO A 71 10.31 -2.39 -14.66
C PRO A 71 11.65 -3.03 -14.34
N ALA A 72 11.78 -4.35 -14.59
CA ALA A 72 12.97 -5.10 -14.23
C ALA A 72 14.21 -4.70 -15.09
N ILE A 73 13.99 -4.26 -16.34
CA ILE A 73 15.06 -3.78 -17.22
C ILE A 73 15.45 -2.36 -16.78
N ALA A 74 14.48 -1.48 -16.59
CA ALA A 74 14.71 -0.09 -16.21
C ALA A 74 15.48 0.04 -14.89
N VAL A 75 15.10 -0.72 -13.84
CA VAL A 75 15.80 -0.74 -12.54
C VAL A 75 17.25 -1.21 -12.68
N LYS A 76 17.54 -2.12 -13.62
CA LYS A 76 18.91 -2.62 -13.83
C LYS A 76 19.77 -1.65 -14.64
N SER A 77 19.19 -0.91 -15.61
CA SER A 77 19.90 -0.01 -16.50
C SER A 77 20.05 1.40 -15.94
N LYS A 78 18.98 1.96 -15.35
CA LYS A 78 18.95 3.32 -14.80
C LYS A 78 19.37 3.34 -13.33
N LYS A 79 20.67 3.34 -13.10
CA LYS A 79 21.23 3.27 -11.73
C LYS A 79 21.02 4.54 -10.92
N ASP A 80 20.88 5.68 -11.60
CA ASP A 80 20.64 6.99 -11.01
C ASP A 80 19.13 7.38 -11.03
N ALA A 81 18.25 6.41 -11.28
CA ALA A 81 16.82 6.66 -11.16
C ALA A 81 16.41 6.88 -9.70
N SER A 82 15.57 7.88 -9.45
CA SER A 82 15.18 8.31 -8.09
C SER A 82 14.70 7.17 -7.20
N ILE A 83 13.89 6.24 -7.73
CA ILE A 83 13.43 5.06 -6.98
C ILE A 83 14.57 4.06 -6.68
N VAL A 84 15.55 3.92 -7.57
CA VAL A 84 16.71 3.03 -7.38
C VAL A 84 17.66 3.60 -6.33
N VAL A 85 17.91 4.91 -6.40
CA VAL A 85 18.72 5.65 -5.42
C VAL A 85 18.06 5.59 -4.05
N ALA A 86 16.75 5.89 -3.96
CA ALA A 86 16.00 5.82 -2.71
C ALA A 86 15.99 4.41 -2.08
N ALA A 87 15.84 3.36 -2.92
CA ALA A 87 15.97 1.97 -2.46
C ALA A 87 17.40 1.62 -2.02
N GLY A 88 18.42 2.26 -2.59
CA GLY A 88 19.82 2.18 -2.16
C GLY A 88 20.02 2.74 -0.75
N LEU A 89 19.48 3.94 -0.47
CA LEU A 89 19.52 4.54 0.88
C LEU A 89 18.87 3.64 1.92
N LEU A 90 17.72 3.04 1.58
CA LEU A 90 17.02 2.11 2.45
C LEU A 90 17.85 0.84 2.72
N ARG A 91 18.47 0.26 1.68
CA ARG A 91 19.36 -0.91 1.81
C ARG A 91 20.55 -0.65 2.72
N ASN A 92 21.12 0.53 2.63
CA ASN A 92 22.31 0.92 3.39
C ASN A 92 22.00 1.35 4.83
N ASN A 93 20.72 1.29 5.26
CA ASN A 93 20.22 1.78 6.56
C ASN A 93 20.46 3.29 6.76
N GLU A 94 20.54 4.05 5.68
CA GLU A 94 20.60 5.53 5.72
C GLU A 94 19.20 6.14 5.92
N CYS A 95 18.16 5.35 5.65
CA CYS A 95 16.76 5.66 5.91
C CYS A 95 16.05 4.44 6.52
N ASP A 96 15.04 4.70 7.36
CA ASP A 96 14.26 3.67 8.05
C ASP A 96 13.12 3.10 7.19
N ALA A 97 12.62 3.89 6.25
CA ALA A 97 11.54 3.50 5.34
C ALA A 97 11.61 4.27 4.01
N LEU A 98 10.87 3.79 3.01
CA LEU A 98 10.76 4.42 1.69
C LEU A 98 9.29 4.58 1.28
N VAL A 99 8.95 5.77 0.78
CA VAL A 99 7.65 6.09 0.16
C VAL A 99 7.88 6.47 -1.30
N SER A 100 7.17 5.82 -2.22
CA SER A 100 7.20 6.13 -3.65
C SER A 100 5.77 6.19 -4.22
N SER A 101 5.57 7.07 -5.19
CA SER A 101 4.31 7.23 -5.93
C SER A 101 4.52 7.09 -7.45
N GLY A 102 5.63 6.48 -7.86
CA GLY A 102 5.95 6.18 -9.24
C GLY A 102 5.31 4.88 -9.76
N SER A 103 5.92 4.29 -10.78
CA SER A 103 5.49 2.99 -11.34
C SER A 103 5.51 1.90 -10.28
N THR A 104 4.36 1.27 -10.02
CA THR A 104 4.25 0.14 -9.08
C THR A 104 5.22 -0.98 -9.43
N GLY A 105 5.36 -1.29 -10.72
CA GLY A 105 6.31 -2.31 -11.18
C GLY A 105 7.76 -1.94 -10.89
N ALA A 106 8.15 -0.66 -11.09
CA ALA A 106 9.49 -0.18 -10.77
C ALA A 106 9.75 -0.18 -9.26
N ALA A 107 8.75 0.17 -8.44
CA ALA A 107 8.82 0.12 -6.98
C ALA A 107 9.04 -1.32 -6.49
N VAL A 108 8.24 -2.28 -6.96
CA VAL A 108 8.40 -3.72 -6.62
C VAL A 108 9.75 -4.25 -7.08
N ALA A 109 10.18 -3.92 -8.32
CA ALA A 109 11.48 -4.35 -8.84
C ALA A 109 12.64 -3.76 -8.04
N SER A 110 12.60 -2.46 -7.70
CA SER A 110 13.63 -1.80 -6.88
C SER A 110 13.67 -2.38 -5.46
N ALA A 111 12.52 -2.64 -4.86
CA ALA A 111 12.44 -3.30 -3.56
C ALA A 111 13.10 -4.70 -3.59
N LEU A 112 12.83 -5.50 -4.64
CA LEU A 112 13.39 -6.84 -4.78
C LEU A 112 14.90 -6.84 -5.07
N PHE A 113 15.36 -6.00 -6.00
CA PHE A 113 16.75 -6.02 -6.47
C PHE A 113 17.71 -5.19 -5.60
N CYS A 114 17.21 -4.08 -5.03
CA CYS A 114 18.04 -3.19 -4.24
C CYS A 114 17.92 -3.47 -2.74
N VAL A 115 16.71 -3.58 -2.18
CA VAL A 115 16.50 -3.79 -0.73
C VAL A 115 16.62 -5.27 -0.38
N GLY A 116 15.90 -6.13 -1.10
CA GLY A 116 15.87 -7.58 -0.88
C GLY A 116 14.72 -8.03 0.02
N ARG A 117 14.45 -9.34 -0.03
CA ARG A 117 13.35 -9.99 0.70
C ARG A 117 13.73 -10.34 2.13
N ILE A 118 12.74 -10.41 3.01
CA ILE A 118 12.85 -11.05 4.32
C ILE A 118 13.29 -12.50 4.14
N ARG A 119 14.20 -12.99 4.98
CA ARG A 119 14.66 -14.39 4.92
C ARG A 119 13.47 -15.33 5.13
N GLY A 120 13.29 -16.26 4.21
CA GLY A 120 12.19 -17.23 4.23
C GLY A 120 10.97 -16.80 3.39
N VAL A 121 10.81 -15.51 3.08
CA VAL A 121 9.76 -15.03 2.15
C VAL A 121 10.19 -15.27 0.70
N GLU A 122 9.34 -15.93 -0.06
CA GLU A 122 9.62 -16.24 -1.47
C GLU A 122 9.23 -15.10 -2.41
N ARG A 123 8.09 -14.45 -2.12
CA ARG A 123 7.58 -13.32 -2.90
C ARG A 123 7.02 -12.24 -1.98
N PRO A 124 7.29 -10.97 -2.24
CA PRO A 124 6.58 -9.88 -1.58
C PRO A 124 5.14 -9.82 -2.07
N ALA A 125 4.27 -9.22 -1.27
CA ALA A 125 2.88 -8.96 -1.62
C ALA A 125 2.50 -7.52 -1.27
N ILE A 126 1.67 -6.90 -2.09
CA ILE A 126 1.12 -5.57 -1.84
C ILE A 126 -0.12 -5.72 -0.96
N ALA A 127 -0.06 -5.19 0.26
CA ALA A 127 -1.16 -5.14 1.20
C ALA A 127 -1.92 -3.83 1.03
N THR A 128 -3.17 -3.91 0.59
CA THR A 128 -4.01 -2.73 0.41
C THR A 128 -5.19 -2.75 1.39
N PRO A 129 -5.29 -1.76 2.29
CA PRO A 129 -6.44 -1.59 3.15
C PRO A 129 -7.64 -1.08 2.36
N ILE A 130 -8.77 -1.79 2.44
CA ILE A 130 -10.04 -1.43 1.79
C ILE A 130 -11.07 -1.13 2.89
N PRO A 131 -11.81 0.00 2.80
CA PRO A 131 -12.86 0.31 3.76
C PRO A 131 -13.98 -0.71 3.71
N SER A 132 -14.43 -1.16 4.88
CA SER A 132 -15.58 -2.05 5.06
C SER A 132 -16.61 -1.45 5.99
N LEU A 133 -17.78 -2.09 6.12
CA LEU A 133 -18.84 -1.63 7.02
C LEU A 133 -18.41 -1.67 8.50
N LYS A 134 -17.50 -2.59 8.86
CA LYS A 134 -17.02 -2.76 10.24
C LYS A 134 -15.62 -2.20 10.51
N GLY A 135 -15.02 -1.50 9.56
CA GLY A 135 -13.67 -0.96 9.70
C GLY A 135 -12.86 -1.06 8.40
N THR A 136 -11.80 -1.83 8.41
CA THR A 136 -10.89 -2.02 7.27
C THR A 136 -10.64 -3.50 7.04
N THR A 137 -10.71 -3.94 5.81
CA THR A 137 -10.29 -5.27 5.35
C THR A 137 -9.01 -5.11 4.51
N VAL A 138 -8.01 -5.95 4.73
CA VAL A 138 -6.76 -5.91 3.98
C VAL A 138 -6.79 -6.94 2.86
N VAL A 139 -6.57 -6.52 1.62
CA VAL A 139 -6.45 -7.43 0.47
C VAL A 139 -4.97 -7.64 0.14
N LEU A 140 -4.56 -8.88 0.07
CA LEU A 140 -3.23 -9.36 -0.33
C LEU A 140 -3.38 -10.55 -1.33
N ASP A 141 -2.71 -10.54 -2.45
CA ASP A 141 -1.85 -9.53 -3.05
C ASP A 141 -2.69 -8.60 -3.93
N SER A 142 -2.40 -7.32 -3.95
CA SER A 142 -3.13 -6.37 -4.79
C SER A 142 -2.32 -5.87 -6.01
N GLY A 143 -1.30 -6.66 -6.44
CA GLY A 143 -0.61 -6.37 -7.70
C GLY A 143 0.91 -6.57 -7.74
N ALA A 144 1.53 -7.19 -6.74
CA ALA A 144 2.96 -7.48 -6.78
C ALA A 144 3.29 -8.71 -7.64
N LYS A 145 2.39 -9.71 -7.68
CA LYS A 145 2.62 -10.98 -8.39
C LYS A 145 1.32 -11.49 -9.04
N VAL A 146 1.27 -11.46 -10.37
CA VAL A 146 0.11 -11.87 -11.16
C VAL A 146 -0.22 -13.35 -10.96
N ASP A 147 0.78 -14.25 -11.14
CA ASP A 147 0.59 -15.71 -10.99
C ASP A 147 1.25 -16.17 -9.70
N ALA A 148 0.53 -16.14 -8.58
CA ALA A 148 1.04 -16.61 -7.30
C ALA A 148 0.92 -18.15 -7.20
N LYS A 149 1.92 -18.79 -6.58
CA LYS A 149 1.81 -20.19 -6.18
C LYS A 149 1.02 -20.31 -4.87
N PRO A 150 0.43 -21.47 -4.55
CA PRO A 150 -0.26 -21.69 -3.29
C PRO A 150 0.58 -21.32 -2.05
N GLU A 151 1.87 -21.65 -2.05
CA GLU A 151 2.80 -21.34 -0.96
C GLU A 151 3.00 -19.80 -0.79
N HIS A 152 2.97 -19.05 -1.91
CA HIS A 152 3.05 -17.59 -1.86
C HIS A 152 1.80 -17.01 -1.19
N MET A 153 0.61 -17.57 -1.48
CA MET A 153 -0.64 -17.11 -0.88
C MET A 153 -0.69 -17.40 0.61
N VAL A 154 -0.13 -18.54 1.05
CA VAL A 154 0.04 -18.83 2.48
C VAL A 154 0.97 -17.81 3.15
N GLN A 155 2.10 -17.48 2.53
CA GLN A 155 2.99 -16.43 3.05
C GLN A 155 2.30 -15.08 3.09
N SER A 156 1.48 -14.75 2.09
CA SER A 156 0.67 -13.52 2.09
C SER A 156 -0.33 -13.51 3.25
N ALA A 157 -0.98 -14.65 3.54
CA ALA A 157 -1.88 -14.78 4.69
C ALA A 157 -1.17 -14.49 6.02
N ILE A 158 0.02 -15.04 6.22
CA ILE A 158 0.84 -14.81 7.43
C ILE A 158 1.26 -13.32 7.52
N MET A 159 1.76 -12.75 6.43
CA MET A 159 2.15 -11.34 6.38
C MET A 159 0.97 -10.40 6.62
N GLY A 160 -0.19 -10.71 6.02
CA GLY A 160 -1.44 -9.96 6.24
C GLY A 160 -1.95 -10.03 7.67
N THR A 161 -1.84 -11.19 8.30
CA THR A 161 -2.16 -11.37 9.74
C THR A 161 -1.29 -10.45 10.59
N VAL A 162 0.03 -10.45 10.39
CA VAL A 162 0.94 -9.57 11.14
C VAL A 162 0.61 -8.09 10.90
N TYR A 163 0.33 -7.72 9.66
CA TYR A 163 -0.08 -6.35 9.33
C TYR A 163 -1.37 -5.94 10.06
N ALA A 164 -2.40 -6.79 10.02
CA ALA A 164 -3.66 -6.51 10.68
C ALA A 164 -3.50 -6.42 12.20
N GLU A 165 -2.69 -7.28 12.82
CA GLU A 165 -2.40 -7.25 14.26
C GLU A 165 -1.62 -5.99 14.67
N LYS A 166 -0.54 -5.67 13.94
CA LYS A 166 0.41 -4.63 14.38
C LYS A 166 0.03 -3.23 13.92
N ILE A 167 -0.48 -3.07 12.71
CA ILE A 167 -0.82 -1.77 12.15
C ILE A 167 -2.30 -1.43 12.36
N LEU A 168 -3.22 -2.36 12.07
CA LEU A 168 -4.65 -2.11 12.25
C LEU A 168 -5.15 -2.40 13.67
N LYS A 169 -4.29 -2.97 14.54
CA LYS A 169 -4.61 -3.30 15.95
C LYS A 169 -5.79 -4.26 16.10
N ILE A 170 -5.97 -5.16 15.13
CA ILE A 170 -7.02 -6.20 15.15
C ILE A 170 -6.45 -7.44 15.85
N SER A 171 -7.06 -7.84 16.97
CA SER A 171 -6.67 -9.07 17.67
C SER A 171 -7.22 -10.30 16.95
N GLN A 172 -6.35 -11.30 16.69
CA GLN A 172 -6.71 -12.56 16.01
C GLN A 172 -7.47 -12.34 14.69
N PRO A 173 -6.89 -11.61 13.72
CA PRO A 173 -7.59 -11.24 12.50
C PRO A 173 -8.04 -12.48 11.72
N LYS A 174 -9.27 -12.44 11.23
CA LYS A 174 -9.86 -13.49 10.39
C LYS A 174 -9.28 -13.43 9.00
N VAL A 175 -8.74 -14.54 8.52
CA VAL A 175 -8.15 -14.68 7.19
C VAL A 175 -9.08 -15.49 6.29
N GLY A 176 -9.45 -14.96 5.13
CA GLY A 176 -10.25 -15.64 4.11
C GLY A 176 -9.51 -15.78 2.79
N LEU A 177 -9.75 -16.87 2.07
CA LEU A 177 -9.29 -17.06 0.69
C LEU A 177 -10.36 -16.51 -0.26
N LEU A 178 -10.01 -15.52 -1.09
CA LEU A 178 -10.93 -14.97 -2.08
C LEU A 178 -11.33 -16.04 -3.11
N ASN A 179 -12.63 -16.23 -3.26
CA ASN A 179 -13.17 -17.29 -4.11
C ASN A 179 -14.53 -16.87 -4.71
N ILE A 180 -15.13 -17.75 -5.51
CA ILE A 180 -16.43 -17.60 -6.18
C ILE A 180 -17.59 -18.25 -5.41
N GLY A 181 -17.33 -18.84 -4.24
CA GLY A 181 -18.28 -19.49 -3.35
C GLY A 181 -17.60 -19.90 -2.05
N GLU A 182 -18.39 -20.18 -1.01
CA GLU A 182 -17.90 -20.45 0.35
C GLU A 182 -17.42 -21.92 0.51
N GLU A 183 -17.88 -22.85 -0.36
CA GLU A 183 -17.58 -24.28 -0.24
C GLU A 183 -16.11 -24.58 -0.59
N GLU A 184 -15.50 -25.53 0.11
CA GLU A 184 -14.10 -25.96 -0.09
C GLU A 184 -13.81 -26.46 -1.52
N THR A 185 -14.83 -26.92 -2.24
CA THR A 185 -14.74 -27.47 -3.59
C THR A 185 -14.84 -26.41 -4.70
N LYS A 186 -15.04 -25.16 -4.36
CA LYS A 186 -15.15 -24.05 -5.32
C LYS A 186 -13.80 -23.43 -5.66
N GLY A 187 -13.76 -22.79 -6.81
CA GLY A 187 -12.61 -22.01 -7.28
C GLY A 187 -11.85 -22.63 -8.43
N ASN A 188 -10.81 -21.94 -8.82
CA ASN A 188 -9.84 -22.42 -9.83
C ASN A 188 -8.80 -23.35 -9.19
N GLU A 189 -7.93 -23.92 -10.02
CA GLU A 189 -6.87 -24.85 -9.58
C GLU A 189 -6.00 -24.24 -8.46
N GLN A 190 -5.68 -22.94 -8.54
CA GLN A 190 -4.88 -22.25 -7.55
C GLN A 190 -5.61 -22.17 -6.21
N ALA A 191 -6.90 -21.80 -6.21
CA ALA A 191 -7.69 -21.70 -4.98
C ALA A 191 -7.86 -23.07 -4.32
N LEU A 192 -8.16 -24.11 -5.10
CA LEU A 192 -8.28 -25.48 -4.64
C LEU A 192 -6.99 -26.02 -4.04
N ALA A 193 -5.82 -25.69 -4.64
CA ALA A 193 -4.52 -26.08 -4.11
C ALA A 193 -4.11 -25.25 -2.87
N THR A 194 -4.57 -24.01 -2.75
CA THR A 194 -4.23 -23.09 -1.64
C THR A 194 -5.05 -23.38 -0.38
N TYR A 195 -6.32 -23.73 -0.54
CA TYR A 195 -7.26 -23.93 0.58
C TYR A 195 -6.71 -24.89 1.66
N PRO A 196 -6.32 -26.13 1.34
CA PRO A 196 -5.81 -27.05 2.36
C PRO A 196 -4.55 -26.53 3.03
N LEU A 197 -3.67 -25.82 2.32
CA LEU A 197 -2.46 -25.26 2.89
C LEU A 197 -2.76 -24.14 3.91
N LEU A 198 -3.76 -23.31 3.64
CA LEU A 198 -4.22 -22.29 4.59
C LEU A 198 -4.88 -22.92 5.82
N LYS A 199 -5.70 -23.94 5.62
CA LYS A 199 -6.38 -24.70 6.68
C LYS A 199 -5.40 -25.34 7.66
N ASP A 200 -4.26 -25.86 7.14
CA ASP A 200 -3.22 -26.47 7.92
C ASP A 200 -2.25 -25.47 8.58
N THR A 201 -2.35 -24.17 8.23
CA THR A 201 -1.47 -23.13 8.76
C THR A 201 -1.97 -22.62 10.11
N ARG A 202 -1.43 -23.17 11.21
CA ARG A 202 -1.87 -22.86 12.59
C ARG A 202 -1.54 -21.44 13.08
N THR A 203 -0.66 -20.71 12.39
CA THR A 203 -0.23 -19.37 12.77
C THR A 203 -1.20 -18.28 12.32
N ILE A 204 -2.30 -18.63 11.66
CA ILE A 204 -3.35 -17.73 11.18
C ILE A 204 -4.74 -18.21 11.63
N ASN A 205 -5.68 -17.30 11.74
CA ASN A 205 -7.10 -17.64 12.00
C ASN A 205 -7.84 -17.76 10.65
N PHE A 206 -7.60 -18.86 9.93
CA PHE A 206 -8.23 -19.10 8.63
C PHE A 206 -9.71 -19.48 8.80
N ILE A 207 -10.61 -18.75 8.15
CA ILE A 207 -12.07 -18.94 8.25
C ILE A 207 -12.70 -19.60 7.01
N GLY A 208 -11.88 -19.98 6.00
CA GLY A 208 -12.37 -20.59 4.75
C GLY A 208 -12.40 -19.63 3.57
N ASN A 209 -13.17 -20.00 2.54
CA ASN A 209 -13.39 -19.17 1.37
C ASN A 209 -14.29 -17.98 1.68
N VAL A 210 -14.03 -16.86 1.02
CA VAL A 210 -14.85 -15.64 1.07
C VAL A 210 -15.10 -15.13 -0.34
N GLU A 211 -16.26 -14.55 -0.58
CA GLU A 211 -16.60 -13.97 -1.89
C GLU A 211 -16.24 -12.47 -1.93
N GLY A 212 -16.14 -11.90 -3.14
CA GLY A 212 -15.85 -10.47 -3.32
C GLY A 212 -16.80 -9.53 -2.56
N ARG A 213 -18.06 -9.92 -2.40
CA ARG A 213 -19.06 -9.15 -1.63
C ARG A 213 -18.79 -9.11 -0.12
N ASP A 214 -18.00 -10.04 0.42
CA ASP A 214 -17.71 -10.15 1.85
C ASP A 214 -16.59 -9.21 2.29
N ILE A 215 -15.72 -8.79 1.34
CA ILE A 215 -14.66 -7.81 1.58
C ILE A 215 -15.25 -6.55 2.22
N ASN A 216 -16.32 -6.02 1.64
CA ASN A 216 -16.92 -4.76 2.11
C ASN A 216 -17.85 -4.95 3.33
N LYS A 217 -18.29 -6.18 3.65
CA LYS A 217 -19.12 -6.45 4.83
C LYS A 217 -18.32 -6.41 6.14
N GLY A 218 -16.99 -6.55 6.09
CA GLY A 218 -16.15 -6.65 7.28
C GLY A 218 -16.40 -7.95 8.07
N MET A 219 -16.63 -9.06 7.36
CA MET A 219 -16.73 -10.40 7.95
C MET A 219 -15.36 -11.05 8.08
N VAL A 220 -14.40 -10.55 7.35
CA VAL A 220 -13.01 -10.97 7.26
C VAL A 220 -12.10 -9.76 7.37
N ASP A 221 -10.95 -9.91 8.02
CA ASP A 221 -10.00 -8.82 8.25
C ASP A 221 -8.87 -8.84 7.21
N VAL A 222 -8.49 -10.03 6.75
CA VAL A 222 -7.46 -10.26 5.72
C VAL A 222 -8.01 -11.15 4.63
N VAL A 223 -8.01 -10.69 3.39
CA VAL A 223 -8.42 -11.45 2.21
C VAL A 223 -7.19 -11.75 1.36
N VAL A 224 -6.96 -13.03 1.09
CA VAL A 224 -5.82 -13.50 0.31
C VAL A 224 -6.27 -13.89 -1.11
N CYS A 225 -5.55 -13.40 -2.09
CA CYS A 225 -5.71 -13.73 -3.51
C CYS A 225 -4.38 -13.57 -4.25
N ASP A 226 -4.31 -13.95 -5.52
CA ASP A 226 -3.19 -13.57 -6.39
C ASP A 226 -3.28 -12.08 -6.76
N GLY A 227 -2.14 -11.51 -7.21
CA GLY A 227 -2.06 -10.09 -7.50
C GLY A 227 -2.88 -9.64 -8.73
N PHE A 228 -3.25 -10.55 -9.64
CA PHE A 228 -4.13 -10.21 -10.75
C PHE A 228 -5.55 -9.97 -10.25
N VAL A 229 -6.11 -10.95 -9.53
CA VAL A 229 -7.46 -10.84 -8.95
C VAL A 229 -7.54 -9.68 -7.97
N GLY A 230 -6.55 -9.54 -7.09
CA GLY A 230 -6.52 -8.45 -6.10
C GLY A 230 -6.47 -7.06 -6.73
N ASN A 231 -5.68 -6.88 -7.80
CA ASN A 231 -5.63 -5.60 -8.52
C ASN A 231 -6.95 -5.30 -9.25
N VAL A 232 -7.61 -6.31 -9.83
CA VAL A 232 -8.94 -6.15 -10.44
C VAL A 232 -9.96 -5.73 -9.40
N VAL A 233 -10.01 -6.40 -8.25
CA VAL A 233 -10.91 -6.07 -7.13
C VAL A 233 -10.67 -4.63 -6.66
N LEU A 234 -9.40 -4.24 -6.44
CA LEU A 234 -9.03 -2.89 -6.02
C LEU A 234 -9.49 -1.83 -7.01
N LYS A 235 -9.13 -1.98 -8.29
CA LYS A 235 -9.47 -1.03 -9.35
C LYS A 235 -10.98 -0.92 -9.59
N PHE A 236 -11.69 -2.05 -9.54
CA PHE A 236 -13.15 -2.06 -9.61
C PHE A 236 -13.77 -1.33 -8.41
N GLY A 237 -13.31 -1.62 -7.20
CA GLY A 237 -13.80 -0.97 -5.97
C GLY A 237 -13.57 0.54 -5.98
N GLU A 238 -12.37 1.01 -6.37
CA GLU A 238 -12.05 2.43 -6.52
C GLU A 238 -12.96 3.12 -7.55
N GLY A 239 -13.14 2.48 -8.72
CA GLY A 239 -14.00 2.98 -9.79
C GLY A 239 -15.46 3.06 -9.37
N LEU A 240 -15.98 2.01 -8.71
CA LEU A 240 -17.35 1.94 -8.24
C LEU A 240 -17.64 3.00 -7.17
N ALA A 241 -16.76 3.17 -6.19
CA ALA A 241 -16.90 4.19 -5.16
C ALA A 241 -16.97 5.60 -5.76
N LYS A 242 -16.08 5.89 -6.72
CA LYS A 242 -16.07 7.17 -7.45
C LYS A 242 -17.35 7.39 -8.26
N ALA A 243 -17.84 6.36 -8.96
CA ALA A 243 -19.08 6.41 -9.74
C ALA A 243 -20.29 6.67 -8.84
N ILE A 244 -20.45 5.95 -7.73
CA ILE A 244 -21.54 6.14 -6.75
C ILE A 244 -21.53 7.59 -6.21
N MET A 245 -20.38 8.11 -5.80
CA MET A 245 -20.26 9.49 -5.30
C MET A 245 -20.64 10.53 -6.37
N THR A 246 -20.30 10.25 -7.63
CA THR A 246 -20.68 11.13 -8.77
C THR A 246 -22.21 11.11 -9.00
N LEU A 247 -22.81 9.91 -9.04
CA LEU A 247 -24.26 9.74 -9.20
C LEU A 247 -25.07 10.42 -8.08
N ILE A 248 -24.60 10.30 -6.82
CA ILE A 248 -25.22 10.99 -5.68
C ILE A 248 -25.17 12.51 -5.89
N LYS A 249 -24.01 13.04 -6.30
CA LYS A 249 -23.85 14.47 -6.59
C LYS A 249 -24.79 14.93 -7.72
N GLU A 250 -24.86 14.19 -8.81
CA GLU A 250 -25.72 14.49 -9.96
C GLU A 250 -27.20 14.44 -9.56
N ALA A 251 -27.64 13.42 -8.82
CA ALA A 251 -29.01 13.32 -8.32
C ALA A 251 -29.41 14.54 -7.48
N ILE A 252 -28.52 15.01 -6.58
CA ILE A 252 -28.74 16.21 -5.77
C ILE A 252 -28.80 17.46 -6.67
N MET A 253 -27.89 17.60 -7.62
CA MET A 253 -27.80 18.79 -8.46
C MET A 253 -28.96 18.93 -9.46
N ASN A 254 -29.50 17.79 -9.91
CA ASN A 254 -30.61 17.74 -10.90
C ASN A 254 -31.98 17.65 -10.23
N GLY A 255 -32.08 17.37 -8.94
CA GLY A 255 -33.32 17.15 -8.21
C GLY A 255 -34.10 18.43 -7.81
N GLY A 256 -33.78 19.60 -8.42
CA GLY A 256 -34.48 20.85 -8.13
C GLY A 256 -34.02 21.56 -6.85
N ILE A 257 -34.74 22.60 -6.44
CA ILE A 257 -34.34 23.47 -5.32
C ILE A 257 -34.33 22.74 -3.99
N LEU A 258 -35.35 21.90 -3.72
CA LEU A 258 -35.47 21.16 -2.47
C LEU A 258 -34.33 20.13 -2.30
N ALA A 259 -33.98 19.42 -3.39
CA ALA A 259 -32.86 18.48 -3.36
C ALA A 259 -31.54 19.19 -3.10
N LYS A 260 -31.31 20.36 -3.71
CA LYS A 260 -30.10 21.18 -3.47
C LYS A 260 -30.01 21.68 -2.03
N LEU A 261 -31.12 22.12 -1.42
CA LEU A 261 -31.18 22.52 -0.01
C LEU A 261 -30.90 21.32 0.90
N GLY A 262 -31.53 20.18 0.63
CA GLY A 262 -31.24 18.92 1.34
C GLY A 262 -29.78 18.51 1.21
N GLY A 263 -29.21 18.65 0.01
CA GLY A 263 -27.80 18.41 -0.29
C GLY A 263 -26.84 19.27 0.55
N LEU A 264 -27.18 20.55 0.77
CA LEU A 264 -26.41 21.43 1.65
C LEU A 264 -26.46 20.96 3.11
N LEU A 265 -27.61 20.51 3.61
CA LEU A 265 -27.78 20.02 4.98
C LEU A 265 -27.02 18.72 5.23
N ILE A 266 -26.98 17.78 4.27
CA ILE A 266 -26.26 16.50 4.41
C ILE A 266 -24.78 16.60 4.01
N LYS A 267 -24.30 17.72 3.48
CA LYS A 267 -22.90 17.90 3.03
C LYS A 267 -21.85 17.51 4.08
N PRO A 268 -22.00 17.84 5.40
CA PRO A 268 -21.04 17.40 6.41
C PRO A 268 -20.98 15.88 6.55
N ALA A 269 -22.14 15.18 6.53
CA ALA A 269 -22.20 13.73 6.59
C ALA A 269 -21.55 13.07 5.37
N LEU A 270 -21.85 13.59 4.17
CA LEU A 270 -21.21 13.13 2.92
C LEU A 270 -19.71 13.37 2.90
N LYS A 271 -19.22 14.45 3.54
CA LYS A 271 -17.77 14.67 3.69
C LYS A 271 -17.13 13.60 4.57
N GLY A 272 -17.79 13.17 5.64
CA GLY A 272 -17.35 12.05 6.49
C GLY A 272 -17.29 10.72 5.71
N LEU A 273 -18.32 10.42 4.93
CA LEU A 273 -18.35 9.24 4.05
C LEU A 273 -17.24 9.28 3.01
N LYS A 274 -17.07 10.43 2.33
CA LYS A 274 -15.99 10.62 1.36
C LYS A 274 -14.63 10.40 1.99
N LYS A 275 -14.38 10.91 3.20
CA LYS A 275 -13.13 10.69 3.93
C LYS A 275 -12.89 9.19 4.17
N ARG A 276 -13.92 8.44 4.60
CA ARG A 276 -13.82 6.99 4.85
C ARG A 276 -13.54 6.18 3.58
N LEU A 277 -14.02 6.63 2.42
CA LEU A 277 -13.82 5.98 1.12
C LEU A 277 -12.58 6.48 0.37
N ASP A 278 -11.89 7.49 0.89
CA ASP A 278 -10.72 8.10 0.25
C ASP A 278 -9.46 7.26 0.49
N PRO A 279 -8.84 6.65 -0.55
CA PRO A 279 -7.58 5.91 -0.40
C PRO A 279 -6.46 6.76 0.22
N ALA A 280 -6.50 8.09 0.07
CA ALA A 280 -5.53 9.00 0.64
C ALA A 280 -5.48 8.97 2.18
N GLU A 281 -6.55 8.56 2.85
CA GLU A 281 -6.59 8.42 4.32
C GLU A 281 -5.77 7.23 4.81
N TYR A 282 -5.57 6.21 3.98
CA TYR A 282 -4.85 4.99 4.32
C TYR A 282 -3.35 5.06 3.99
N GLY A 283 -2.88 6.15 3.34
CA GLY A 283 -1.47 6.40 3.13
C GLY A 283 -0.75 5.49 2.14
N GLY A 284 -1.49 4.85 1.20
CA GLY A 284 -0.89 3.95 0.22
C GLY A 284 -0.91 2.47 0.63
N ALA A 285 -0.29 1.63 -0.18
CA ALA A 285 -0.21 0.19 0.02
C ALA A 285 1.20 -0.22 0.50
N LEU A 286 1.26 -1.13 1.45
CA LEU A 286 2.53 -1.66 1.96
C LEU A 286 3.03 -2.83 1.13
N LEU A 287 4.29 -2.79 0.75
CA LEU A 287 4.97 -3.93 0.14
C LEU A 287 5.54 -4.83 1.24
N LEU A 288 4.77 -5.81 1.65
CA LEU A 288 5.15 -6.78 2.68
C LEU A 288 6.15 -7.82 2.13
N GLY A 289 7.01 -8.33 2.99
CA GLY A 289 8.00 -9.35 2.64
C GLY A 289 9.35 -8.81 2.17
N ILE A 290 9.55 -7.49 2.20
CA ILE A 290 10.82 -6.79 1.96
C ILE A 290 11.49 -6.48 3.30
N ARG A 291 12.83 -6.47 3.33
CA ARG A 291 13.64 -6.31 4.56
C ARG A 291 13.51 -4.96 5.27
N ALA A 292 12.79 -4.00 4.68
CA ALA A 292 12.55 -2.70 5.27
C ALA A 292 11.17 -2.17 4.82
N PRO A 293 10.55 -1.25 5.56
CA PRO A 293 9.26 -0.65 5.21
C PRO A 293 9.29 0.04 3.84
N PHE A 294 8.40 -0.37 2.95
CA PHE A 294 8.30 0.16 1.59
C PHE A 294 6.83 0.43 1.25
N ILE A 295 6.47 1.71 1.10
CA ILE A 295 5.11 2.14 0.81
C ILE A 295 4.99 2.54 -0.66
N ILE A 296 3.98 2.01 -1.32
CA ILE A 296 3.64 2.32 -2.70
C ILE A 296 2.34 3.13 -2.72
N CYS A 297 2.43 4.38 -3.16
CA CYS A 297 1.28 5.26 -3.36
C CYS A 297 0.83 5.22 -4.82
N HIS A 298 -0.40 5.64 -5.09
CA HIS A 298 -0.90 5.76 -6.45
C HIS A 298 -0.21 6.93 -7.18
N GLY A 299 0.04 6.82 -8.51
CA GLY A 299 0.67 7.90 -9.29
C GLY A 299 -0.07 9.25 -9.20
N SER A 300 -1.38 9.22 -8.98
CA SER A 300 -2.22 10.40 -8.75
C SER A 300 -2.32 10.86 -7.28
N SER A 301 -1.48 10.35 -6.38
CA SER A 301 -1.48 10.74 -4.97
C SER A 301 -1.13 12.21 -4.79
N LYS A 302 -1.91 12.89 -3.92
CA LYS A 302 -1.68 14.28 -3.52
C LYS A 302 -0.95 14.36 -2.18
N ALA A 303 -0.54 15.55 -1.81
CA ALA A 303 0.23 15.82 -0.60
C ALA A 303 -0.32 15.13 0.66
N LYS A 304 -1.64 15.11 0.86
CA LYS A 304 -2.28 14.43 1.99
C LYS A 304 -2.00 12.93 2.01
N ALA A 305 -2.10 12.26 0.86
CA ALA A 305 -1.82 10.83 0.76
C ALA A 305 -0.35 10.53 1.10
N ILE A 306 0.57 11.37 0.64
CA ILE A 306 2.00 11.24 0.91
C ILE A 306 2.30 11.49 2.39
N THR A 307 1.67 12.50 3.01
CA THR A 307 1.79 12.76 4.45
C THR A 307 1.37 11.54 5.27
N ASN A 308 0.21 10.95 4.94
CA ASN A 308 -0.28 9.74 5.59
C ASN A 308 0.60 8.51 5.29
N ALA A 309 1.15 8.39 4.07
CA ALA A 309 2.07 7.30 3.71
C ALA A 309 3.35 7.34 4.55
N ILE A 310 3.89 8.52 4.79
CA ILE A 310 5.07 8.71 5.66
C ILE A 310 4.72 8.29 7.10
N HIS A 311 3.54 8.64 7.61
CA HIS A 311 3.08 8.20 8.93
C HIS A 311 2.98 6.67 9.02
N VAL A 312 2.32 6.03 8.06
CA VAL A 312 2.21 4.57 8.01
C VAL A 312 3.58 3.90 7.92
N ALA A 313 4.53 4.49 7.18
CA ALA A 313 5.90 4.00 7.10
C ALA A 313 6.61 4.07 8.45
N MET A 314 6.39 5.13 9.23
CA MET A 314 6.91 5.28 10.59
C MET A 314 6.31 4.22 11.52
N ASP A 315 4.99 4.08 11.55
CA ASP A 315 4.30 3.09 12.39
C ASP A 315 4.81 1.67 12.10
N PHE A 316 5.01 1.35 10.80
CA PHE A 316 5.50 0.05 10.39
C PHE A 316 6.94 -0.21 10.89
N ALA A 317 7.80 0.79 10.83
CA ALA A 317 9.17 0.69 11.33
C ALA A 317 9.20 0.60 12.86
N GLU A 318 8.40 1.41 13.56
CA GLU A 318 8.32 1.41 15.05
C GLU A 318 7.81 0.11 15.63
N GLN A 319 6.87 -0.54 14.95
CA GLN A 319 6.30 -1.82 15.39
C GLN A 319 7.18 -3.04 15.05
N ASP A 320 8.35 -2.83 14.43
CA ASP A 320 9.28 -3.88 13.98
C ASP A 320 8.60 -5.04 13.21
N VAL A 321 7.68 -4.67 12.34
CA VAL A 321 6.84 -5.63 11.59
C VAL A 321 7.69 -6.57 10.74
N VAL A 322 8.83 -6.12 10.25
CA VAL A 322 9.77 -6.92 9.44
C VAL A 322 10.29 -8.13 10.22
N SER A 323 10.74 -7.94 11.45
CA SER A 323 11.24 -9.04 12.31
C SER A 323 10.11 -9.99 12.67
N ILE A 324 8.94 -9.46 13.00
CA ILE A 324 7.77 -10.29 13.36
C ILE A 324 7.33 -11.16 12.16
N ILE A 325 7.30 -10.63 10.95
CA ILE A 325 7.01 -11.42 9.74
C ILE A 325 8.05 -12.52 9.55
N LYS A 326 9.34 -12.21 9.71
CA LYS A 326 10.43 -13.19 9.59
C LYS A 326 10.23 -14.37 10.55
N ASP A 327 9.93 -14.08 11.82
CA ASP A 327 9.76 -15.09 12.85
C ASP A 327 8.50 -15.94 12.60
N LYS A 328 7.37 -15.31 12.25
CA LYS A 328 6.12 -16.02 11.90
C LYS A 328 6.26 -16.93 10.67
N ILE A 329 7.01 -16.49 9.66
CA ILE A 329 7.31 -17.32 8.46
C ILE A 329 8.20 -18.50 8.82
N ALA A 330 9.19 -18.33 9.71
CA ALA A 330 10.04 -19.41 10.19
C ALA A 330 9.24 -20.44 11.01
N GLU A 331 8.44 -19.98 11.98
CA GLU A 331 7.54 -20.79 12.79
C GLU A 331 6.58 -21.63 11.92
N SER A 332 5.95 -21.01 10.91
CA SER A 332 5.04 -21.73 10.01
C SER A 332 5.72 -22.82 9.20
N LYS A 333 7.02 -22.68 8.86
CA LYS A 333 7.78 -23.70 8.14
C LYS A 333 8.16 -24.87 9.04
N GLU A 334 8.55 -24.60 10.28
CA GLU A 334 8.89 -25.63 11.27
C GLU A 334 7.70 -26.52 11.63
N MET A 335 6.50 -25.93 11.69
CA MET A 335 5.27 -26.68 11.98
C MET A 335 4.79 -27.57 10.82
N ARG A 336 5.30 -27.36 9.59
CA ARG A 336 4.94 -28.17 8.41
C ARG A 336 5.91 -29.31 8.13
N ASN A 337 7.12 -29.28 8.70
CA ASN A 337 8.13 -30.34 8.64
C ASN A 337 7.96 -31.31 9.82
#